data_bc4acd30705566f2de3e77b58f33fc3d
#
_entry.id   bc4acd30705566f2de3e77b58f33fc3d
#
_cell.length_a   1.000
_cell.length_b   1.000
_cell.length_c   1.000
_cell.angle_alpha   90.00
_cell.angle_beta   90.00
_cell.angle_gamma   90.00
#
_symmetry.space_group_name_H-M   'P 1'
#
loop_
_entity.id
_entity.type
_entity.pdbx_description
1 polymer ?
#
loop_
_entity_poly.entity_id
_entity_poly.type
_entity_poly.pdbx_seq_one_letter_code
_entity_poly.pdbx_strand_id
1 'polypeptide(L)'
;SDVYKRQGNDFASEIIFSIRRLAEPMKDHIDNNFSPLSPVQKDDFGKVSDQIIYFLRNCATMIRKNDYIGFEELIAESITLMNQLTALKKGELKRIQGQSGSTKVSMVYLNMVQEAQNVVSFTANLLKVSRKFQKE
;
A
#
# COMPACT_ATOMS: atom_id res chain seq x y z
N SER A 1 -10.23 -28.88 -14.67
CA SER A 1 -11.59 -28.74 -15.17
C SER A 1 -11.99 -27.26 -15.26
N ASP A 2 -13.03 -26.99 -16.05
CA ASP A 2 -13.52 -25.63 -16.25
C ASP A 2 -14.08 -25.02 -14.96
N VAL A 3 -14.63 -25.84 -14.08
CA VAL A 3 -15.15 -25.39 -12.78
C VAL A 3 -14.03 -24.83 -11.92
N TYR A 4 -12.90 -25.52 -11.83
CA TYR A 4 -11.75 -25.05 -11.06
C TYR A 4 -11.14 -23.78 -11.65
N LYS A 5 -11.09 -23.68 -12.98
CA LYS A 5 -10.59 -22.47 -13.64
C LYS A 5 -11.49 -21.27 -13.34
N ARG A 6 -12.81 -21.47 -13.36
CA ARG A 6 -13.76 -20.40 -13.01
C ARG A 6 -13.61 -19.96 -11.58
N GLN A 7 -13.50 -20.90 -10.63
CA GLN A 7 -13.30 -20.58 -9.21
C GLN A 7 -12.00 -19.81 -9.00
N GLY A 8 -10.92 -20.21 -9.65
CA GLY A 8 -9.64 -19.50 -9.57
C GLY A 8 -9.72 -18.10 -10.14
N ASN A 9 -10.39 -17.92 -11.29
CA ASN A 9 -10.57 -16.60 -11.90
C ASN A 9 -11.44 -15.69 -11.03
N ASP A 10 -12.53 -16.23 -10.46
CA ASP A 10 -13.40 -15.47 -9.56
C ASP A 10 -12.64 -15.04 -8.30
N PHE A 11 -11.84 -15.93 -7.74
CA PHE A 11 -11.02 -15.64 -6.57
C PHE A 11 -10.00 -14.55 -6.87
N ALA A 12 -9.29 -14.65 -7.99
CA ALA A 12 -8.34 -13.65 -8.42
C ALA A 12 -9.02 -12.29 -8.65
N SER A 13 -10.19 -12.29 -9.28
CA SER A 13 -10.97 -11.06 -9.50
C SER A 13 -11.38 -10.41 -8.19
N GLU A 14 -11.80 -11.21 -7.20
CA GLU A 14 -12.18 -10.71 -5.88
C GLU A 14 -10.97 -10.10 -5.16
N ILE A 15 -9.81 -10.73 -5.24
CA ILE A 15 -8.59 -10.20 -4.64
C ILE A 15 -8.20 -8.86 -5.28
N ILE A 16 -8.22 -8.79 -6.61
CA ILE A 16 -7.90 -7.56 -7.35
C ILE A 16 -8.88 -6.46 -6.97
N PHE A 17 -10.17 -6.78 -6.89
CA PHE A 17 -11.21 -5.84 -6.46
C PHE A 17 -10.94 -5.34 -5.03
N SER A 18 -10.55 -6.23 -4.13
CA SER A 18 -10.20 -5.87 -2.75
C SER A 18 -9.03 -4.90 -2.70
N ILE A 19 -7.99 -5.15 -3.51
CA ILE A 19 -6.83 -4.24 -3.61
C ILE A 19 -7.28 -2.85 -4.07
N ARG A 20 -8.14 -2.78 -5.09
CA ARG A 20 -8.67 -1.51 -5.59
C ARG A 20 -9.49 -0.78 -4.54
N ARG A 21 -10.33 -1.50 -3.81
CA ARG A 21 -11.15 -0.93 -2.74
C ARG A 21 -10.31 -0.31 -1.62
N LEU A 22 -9.12 -0.84 -1.38
CA LEU A 22 -8.19 -0.27 -0.41
C LEU A 22 -7.41 0.92 -0.99
N ALA A 23 -7.01 0.81 -2.26
CA ALA A 23 -6.19 1.83 -2.90
C ALA A 23 -6.97 3.12 -3.19
N GLU A 24 -8.24 3.03 -3.58
CA GLU A 24 -9.06 4.19 -3.90
C GLU A 24 -9.28 5.12 -2.70
N PRO A 25 -9.71 4.64 -1.53
CA PRO A 25 -9.81 5.50 -0.35
C PRO A 25 -8.49 6.13 0.05
N MET A 26 -7.38 5.41 -0.06
CA MET A 26 -6.07 5.96 0.22
C MET A 26 -5.75 7.12 -0.72
N LYS A 27 -6.00 6.95 -2.03
CA LYS A 27 -5.77 8.00 -3.02
C LYS A 27 -6.67 9.21 -2.77
N ASP A 28 -7.95 8.98 -2.48
CA ASP A 28 -8.90 10.05 -2.18
C ASP A 28 -8.47 10.82 -0.93
N HIS A 29 -8.02 10.12 0.10
CA HIS A 29 -7.52 10.73 1.32
C HIS A 29 -6.30 11.61 1.05
N ILE A 30 -5.37 11.13 0.24
CA ILE A 30 -4.19 11.89 -0.17
C ILE A 30 -4.61 13.14 -0.93
N ASP A 31 -5.48 12.99 -1.95
CA ASP A 31 -5.93 14.10 -2.79
C ASP A 31 -6.65 15.18 -1.96
N ASN A 32 -7.47 14.77 -0.98
CA ASN A 32 -8.26 15.69 -0.17
C ASN A 32 -7.43 16.36 0.94
N ASN A 33 -6.42 15.72 1.49
CA ASN A 33 -5.68 16.19 2.65
C ASN A 33 -4.25 16.63 2.32
N PHE A 34 -3.83 16.52 1.07
CA PHE A 34 -2.46 16.82 0.65
C PHE A 34 -2.16 18.32 0.69
N SER A 35 -3.17 19.15 0.38
CA SER A 35 -3.01 20.59 0.32
C SER A 35 -2.50 21.23 1.62
N PRO A 36 -2.99 20.84 2.82
CA PRO A 36 -2.50 21.42 4.06
C PRO A 36 -1.11 20.95 4.49
N LEU A 37 -0.54 19.95 3.84
CA LEU A 37 0.78 19.44 4.20
C LEU A 37 1.89 20.44 3.82
N SER A 38 2.99 20.43 4.58
CA SER A 38 4.17 21.22 4.24
C SER A 38 4.85 20.69 2.98
N PRO A 39 5.70 21.50 2.29
CA PRO A 39 6.44 20.99 1.14
C PRO A 39 7.28 19.74 1.43
N VAL A 40 7.87 19.65 2.62
CA VAL A 40 8.68 18.49 3.03
C VAL A 40 7.79 17.26 3.17
N GLN A 41 6.64 17.40 3.84
CA GLN A 41 5.69 16.29 4.00
C GLN A 41 5.18 15.82 2.63
N LYS A 42 4.84 16.75 1.74
CA LYS A 42 4.38 16.42 0.37
C LYS A 42 5.44 15.65 -0.40
N ASP A 43 6.70 16.10 -0.34
CA ASP A 43 7.79 15.46 -1.07
C ASP A 43 8.05 14.05 -0.54
N ASP A 44 8.19 13.92 0.77
CA ASP A 44 8.48 12.62 1.42
C ASP A 44 7.38 11.61 1.17
N PHE A 45 6.12 12.00 1.41
CA PHE A 45 4.99 11.09 1.24
C PHE A 45 4.71 10.81 -0.23
N GLY A 46 4.87 11.80 -1.10
CA GLY A 46 4.65 11.64 -2.54
C GLY A 46 5.52 10.56 -3.15
N LYS A 47 6.80 10.51 -2.77
CA LYS A 47 7.73 9.49 -3.25
C LYS A 47 7.31 8.09 -2.86
N VAL A 48 6.94 7.90 -1.59
CA VAL A 48 6.50 6.60 -1.08
C VAL A 48 5.16 6.22 -1.69
N SER A 49 4.24 7.18 -1.83
CA SER A 49 2.93 6.95 -2.44
C SER A 49 3.06 6.41 -3.88
N ASP A 50 3.94 6.99 -4.68
CA ASP A 50 4.19 6.51 -6.04
C ASP A 50 4.73 5.07 -6.03
N GLN A 51 5.63 4.76 -5.12
CA GLN A 51 6.17 3.41 -4.96
C GLN A 51 5.08 2.42 -4.54
N ILE A 52 4.19 2.83 -3.65
CA ILE A 52 3.07 2.00 -3.20
C ILE A 52 2.14 1.67 -4.38
N ILE A 53 1.78 2.67 -5.18
CA ILE A 53 0.91 2.47 -6.34
C ILE A 53 1.56 1.48 -7.32
N TYR A 54 2.86 1.62 -7.57
CA TYR A 54 3.61 0.70 -8.42
C TYR A 54 3.60 -0.72 -7.86
N PHE A 55 3.81 -0.86 -6.56
CA PHE A 55 3.75 -2.15 -5.85
C PHE A 55 2.37 -2.80 -6.00
N LEU A 56 1.29 -2.02 -5.78
CA LEU A 56 -0.07 -2.52 -5.90
C LEU A 56 -0.37 -3.02 -7.32
N ARG A 57 0.07 -2.28 -8.33
CA ARG A 57 -0.08 -2.68 -9.74
C ARG A 57 0.64 -3.98 -10.05
N ASN A 58 1.87 -4.13 -9.55
CA ASN A 58 2.66 -5.33 -9.77
C ASN A 58 2.02 -6.53 -9.09
N CYS A 59 1.48 -6.38 -7.89
CA CYS A 59 0.77 -7.44 -7.20
C CYS A 59 -0.49 -7.86 -7.98
N ALA A 60 -1.28 -6.89 -8.43
CA ALA A 60 -2.49 -7.16 -9.20
C ALA A 60 -2.16 -7.87 -10.53
N THR A 61 -1.11 -7.47 -11.21
CA THR A 61 -0.67 -8.09 -12.46
C THR A 61 -0.24 -9.54 -12.22
N MET A 62 0.53 -9.79 -11.18
CA MET A 62 0.99 -11.13 -10.82
C MET A 62 -0.19 -12.08 -10.55
N ILE A 63 -1.16 -11.60 -9.79
CA ILE A 63 -2.37 -12.37 -9.47
C ILE A 63 -3.18 -12.63 -10.74
N ARG A 64 -3.38 -11.61 -11.56
CA ARG A 64 -4.17 -11.72 -12.80
C ARG A 64 -3.57 -12.72 -13.77
N LYS A 65 -2.26 -12.67 -13.95
CA LYS A 65 -1.54 -13.57 -14.87
C LYS A 65 -1.31 -14.96 -14.28
N ASN A 66 -1.55 -15.11 -12.99
CA ASN A 66 -1.27 -16.35 -12.26
C ASN A 66 0.18 -16.81 -12.46
N ASP A 67 1.09 -15.87 -12.50
CA ASP A 67 2.52 -16.07 -12.71
C ASP A 67 3.27 -15.39 -11.58
N TYR A 68 3.90 -16.19 -10.72
CA TYR A 68 4.51 -15.73 -9.49
C TYR A 68 6.04 -15.63 -9.59
N ILE A 69 6.56 -15.51 -10.80
CA ILE A 69 7.97 -15.16 -11.00
C ILE A 69 8.19 -13.75 -10.45
N GLY A 70 9.17 -13.58 -9.56
CA GLY A 70 9.41 -12.30 -8.90
C GLY A 70 8.61 -12.09 -7.62
N PHE A 71 7.93 -13.12 -7.12
CA PHE A 71 7.15 -13.04 -5.88
C PHE A 71 8.01 -12.61 -4.70
N GLU A 72 9.19 -13.21 -4.53
CA GLU A 72 10.05 -12.90 -3.39
C GLU A 72 10.51 -11.44 -3.41
N GLU A 73 10.77 -10.90 -4.61
CA GLU A 73 11.16 -9.51 -4.79
C GLU A 73 10.01 -8.56 -4.41
N LEU A 74 8.77 -8.89 -4.75
CA LEU A 74 7.60 -8.08 -4.36
C LEU A 74 7.38 -8.11 -2.85
N ILE A 75 7.56 -9.27 -2.21
CA ILE A 75 7.45 -9.35 -0.75
C ILE A 75 8.56 -8.52 -0.09
N ALA A 76 9.78 -8.59 -0.59
CA ALA A 76 10.88 -7.77 -0.09
C ALA A 76 10.57 -6.27 -0.26
N GLU A 77 9.97 -5.88 -1.38
CA GLU A 77 9.54 -4.50 -1.62
C GLU A 77 8.50 -4.05 -0.60
N SER A 78 7.54 -4.91 -0.24
CA SER A 78 6.55 -4.57 0.78
C SER A 78 7.21 -4.27 2.13
N ILE A 79 8.24 -5.03 2.49
CA ILE A 79 8.98 -4.81 3.74
C ILE A 79 9.71 -3.46 3.68
N THR A 80 10.35 -3.15 2.54
CA THR A 80 11.03 -1.88 2.33
C THR A 80 10.04 -0.70 2.46
N LEU A 81 8.87 -0.80 1.83
CA LEU A 81 7.83 0.23 1.91
C LEU A 81 7.35 0.42 3.35
N MET A 82 7.13 -0.68 4.08
CA MET A 82 6.72 -0.60 5.50
C MET A 82 7.77 0.13 6.33
N ASN A 83 9.06 -0.15 6.09
CA ASN A 83 10.15 0.50 6.80
C ASN A 83 10.25 1.99 6.45
N GLN A 84 10.06 2.35 5.19
CA GLN A 84 10.03 3.75 4.76
C GLN A 84 8.88 4.51 5.44
N LEU A 85 7.69 3.90 5.50
CA LEU A 85 6.54 4.51 6.16
C LEU A 85 6.76 4.66 7.66
N THR A 86 7.39 3.68 8.30
CA THR A 86 7.78 3.78 9.71
C THR A 86 8.75 4.94 9.94
N ALA A 87 9.70 5.15 9.02
CA ALA A 87 10.63 6.28 9.11
C ALA A 87 9.91 7.62 9.00
N LEU A 88 8.89 7.73 8.14
CA LEU A 88 8.08 8.94 8.03
C LEU A 88 7.33 9.23 9.32
N LYS A 89 6.77 8.20 9.97
CA LYS A 89 6.12 8.35 11.28
C LYS A 89 7.08 8.88 12.34
N LYS A 90 8.26 8.28 12.43
CA LYS A 90 9.27 8.70 13.40
C LYS A 90 9.71 10.15 13.19
N GLY A 91 9.91 10.54 11.92
CA GLY A 91 10.25 11.91 11.58
C GLY A 91 9.16 12.90 11.98
N GLU A 92 7.89 12.55 11.76
CA GLU A 92 6.77 13.41 12.13
C GLU A 92 6.62 13.55 13.65
N LEU A 93 6.80 12.46 14.39
CA LEU A 93 6.75 12.47 15.85
C LEU A 93 7.84 13.38 16.42
N LYS A 94 9.05 13.39 15.83
CA LYS A 94 10.11 14.31 16.21
C LYS A 94 9.73 15.76 15.97
N ARG A 95 9.05 16.06 14.85
CA ARG A 95 8.56 17.42 14.57
C ARG A 95 7.56 17.89 15.60
N ILE A 96 6.64 17.02 16.02
CA ILE A 96 5.66 17.32 17.06
C ILE A 96 6.37 17.64 18.37
N GLN A 97 7.36 16.83 18.76
CA GLN A 97 8.15 17.05 19.97
C GLN A 97 8.91 18.37 19.92
N GLY A 98 9.40 18.75 18.74
CA GLY A 98 10.07 20.04 18.53
C GLY A 98 9.13 21.23 18.43
N GLN A 99 7.84 21.03 18.56
CA GLN A 99 6.80 22.06 18.49
C GLN A 99 6.82 22.87 17.19
N SER A 100 7.32 22.28 16.10
CA SER A 100 7.30 22.92 14.79
C SER A 100 6.05 22.50 14.01
N GLY A 101 5.25 23.48 13.63
CA GLY A 101 4.08 23.26 12.80
C GLY A 101 2.80 22.95 13.57
N SER A 102 1.73 22.64 12.83
CA SER A 102 0.41 22.39 13.36
C SER A 102 0.25 20.94 13.80
N THR A 103 -0.18 20.72 15.05
CA THR A 103 -0.49 19.39 15.57
C THR A 103 -1.61 18.70 14.76
N LYS A 104 -2.61 19.48 14.32
CA LYS A 104 -3.70 18.94 13.51
C LYS A 104 -3.20 18.40 12.16
N VAL A 105 -2.30 19.13 11.50
CA VAL A 105 -1.72 18.72 10.23
C VAL A 105 -0.86 17.45 10.44
N SER A 106 -0.10 17.42 11.53
CA SER A 106 0.71 16.24 11.89
C SER A 106 -0.16 15.00 12.12
N MET A 107 -1.32 15.17 12.78
CA MET A 107 -2.25 14.06 13.00
C MET A 107 -2.81 13.53 11.67
N VAL A 108 -3.19 14.42 10.75
CA VAL A 108 -3.64 14.04 9.40
C VAL A 108 -2.54 13.27 8.67
N TYR A 109 -1.32 13.77 8.72
CA TYR A 109 -0.18 13.13 8.08
C TYR A 109 0.09 11.72 8.64
N LEU A 110 0.08 11.58 9.97
CA LEU A 110 0.29 10.27 10.62
C LEU A 110 -0.82 9.28 10.24
N ASN A 111 -2.07 9.75 10.13
CA ASN A 111 -3.18 8.91 9.69
C ASN A 111 -3.01 8.45 8.24
N MET A 112 -2.57 9.33 7.36
CA MET A 112 -2.28 8.97 5.96
C MET A 112 -1.19 7.90 5.87
N VAL A 113 -0.12 8.06 6.65
CA VAL A 113 0.97 7.08 6.68
C VAL A 113 0.47 5.74 7.21
N GLN A 114 -0.36 5.75 8.25
CA GLN A 114 -0.92 4.52 8.81
C GLN A 114 -1.82 3.80 7.80
N GLU A 115 -2.67 4.55 7.09
CA GLU A 115 -3.51 3.96 6.03
C GLU A 115 -2.67 3.33 4.93
N ALA A 116 -1.59 3.99 4.53
CA ALA A 116 -0.66 3.46 3.54
C ALA A 116 -0.02 2.15 4.02
N GLN A 117 0.39 2.08 5.29
CA GLN A 117 0.92 0.84 5.89
C GLN A 117 -0.10 -0.28 5.86
N ASN A 118 -1.36 0.02 6.18
CA ASN A 118 -2.42 -0.98 6.17
C ASN A 118 -2.64 -1.53 4.75
N VAL A 119 -2.62 -0.67 3.74
CA VAL A 119 -2.79 -1.08 2.33
C VAL A 119 -1.64 -1.99 1.90
N VAL A 120 -0.39 -1.61 2.19
CA VAL A 120 0.77 -2.41 1.80
C VAL A 120 0.75 -3.78 2.48
N SER A 121 0.51 -3.81 3.79
CA SER A 121 0.49 -5.04 4.57
C SER A 121 -0.63 -5.98 4.11
N PHE A 122 -1.83 -5.45 3.92
CA PHE A 122 -2.97 -6.23 3.47
C PHE A 122 -2.72 -6.80 2.06
N THR A 123 -2.19 -5.99 1.15
CA THR A 123 -1.90 -6.42 -0.22
C THR A 123 -0.83 -7.51 -0.26
N ALA A 124 0.23 -7.36 0.54
CA ALA A 124 1.26 -8.40 0.65
C ALA A 124 0.67 -9.72 1.14
N ASN A 125 -0.24 -9.66 2.12
CA ASN A 125 -0.91 -10.86 2.63
C ASN A 125 -1.80 -11.50 1.58
N LEU A 126 -2.55 -10.71 0.82
CA LEU A 126 -3.36 -11.21 -0.29
C LEU A 126 -2.50 -11.89 -1.36
N LEU A 127 -1.35 -11.32 -1.67
CA LEU A 127 -0.42 -11.91 -2.63
C LEU A 127 0.09 -13.28 -2.16
N LYS A 128 0.43 -13.39 -0.87
CA LYS A 128 0.88 -14.65 -0.26
C LYS A 128 -0.21 -15.71 -0.33
N VAL A 129 -1.44 -15.35 0.01
CA VAL A 129 -2.60 -16.26 -0.03
C VAL A 129 -2.86 -16.69 -1.46
N SER A 130 -2.84 -15.77 -2.41
CA SER A 130 -3.06 -16.05 -3.81
C SER A 130 -2.04 -17.04 -4.37
N ARG A 131 -0.76 -16.85 -4.05
CA ARG A 131 0.30 -17.77 -4.46
C ARG A 131 0.11 -19.17 -3.87
N LYS A 132 -0.22 -19.22 -2.59
CA LYS A 132 -0.47 -20.47 -1.89
C LYS A 132 -1.64 -21.24 -2.52
N PHE A 133 -2.72 -20.52 -2.82
CA PHE A 133 -3.91 -21.10 -3.46
C PHE A 133 -3.56 -21.67 -4.83
N GLN A 134 -2.71 -21.00 -5.60
CA GLN A 134 -2.29 -21.47 -6.92
C GLN A 134 -1.52 -22.79 -6.85
N LYS A 135 -0.69 -22.98 -5.81
CA LYS A 135 0.13 -24.18 -5.66
C LYS A 135 -0.68 -25.42 -5.29
N GLU A 136 -1.86 -25.24 -4.72
CA GLU A 136 -2.78 -26.31 -4.35
C GLU A 136 -3.69 -26.68 -5.52
#